data_cc7a9adc43f8d9a94088ab6e633d88ac
#
_entry.id   cc7a9adc43f8d9a94088ab6e633d88ac
#
_cell.length_a   1.000
_cell.length_b   1.000
_cell.length_c   1.000
_cell.angle_alpha   90.00
_cell.angle_beta   90.00
_cell.angle_gamma   90.00
#
_symmetry.space_group_name_H-M   'P 1'
#
loop_
_entity.id
_entity.type
_entity.pdbx_description
1 polymer ?
#
loop_
_entity_poly.entity_id
_entity_poly.type
_entity_poly.pdbx_seq_one_letter_code
_entity_poly.pdbx_strand_id
1 'polypeptide(L)'
;MFGFSALFGRSREVRRLDDALRAAGLHPALIPDAVKIAALKLLKEDGYGASPDLSACTIAAEMLTYCILGDLGFGEEQGRGAARALEARLEAALAAGDSLDARLILLALHAGIIQGALVDRYDLSAGGES
;
A
#
# COMPACT_ATOMS: atom_id res chain seq x y z
N MET A 1 -15.24 -23.82 -11.15
CA MET A 1 -15.04 -23.17 -11.20
C MET A 1 -14.48 -22.15 -10.53
N PHE A 2 -13.37 -22.37 -10.00
CA PHE A 2 -12.66 -21.43 -9.43
C PHE A 2 -12.43 -20.32 -10.27
N GLY A 3 -12.20 -20.52 -11.48
CA GLY A 3 -11.97 -19.44 -12.38
C GLY A 3 -13.19 -18.56 -12.48
N PHE A 4 -14.33 -19.17 -12.27
CA PHE A 4 -15.55 -18.45 -12.30
C PHE A 4 -15.58 -17.40 -11.23
N SER A 5 -15.16 -17.75 -10.05
CA SER A 5 -15.09 -16.82 -8.96
C SER A 5 -14.15 -15.67 -9.27
N ALA A 6 -13.03 -15.96 -9.89
CA ALA A 6 -12.07 -14.94 -10.25
C ALA A 6 -12.64 -13.99 -11.29
N LEU A 7 -13.52 -14.49 -12.17
CA LEU A 7 -14.11 -13.65 -13.20
C LEU A 7 -15.21 -12.76 -12.68
N PHE A 8 -16.01 -13.27 -11.78
CA PHE A 8 -17.21 -12.56 -11.40
C PHE A 8 -17.17 -11.95 -10.03
N GLY A 9 -16.31 -12.42 -9.17
CA GLY A 9 -16.31 -11.91 -7.83
C GLY A 9 -14.93 -11.78 -7.34
N ARG A 10 -14.57 -10.60 -6.99
CA ARG A 10 -13.35 -10.43 -6.27
C ARG A 10 -13.62 -10.93 -4.87
N SER A 11 -12.61 -11.42 -4.20
CA SER A 11 -12.78 -11.84 -2.82
C SER A 11 -13.27 -10.66 -1.99
N ARG A 12 -13.91 -10.96 -0.89
CA ARG A 12 -14.39 -9.94 0.01
C ARG A 12 -13.24 -9.08 0.51
N GLU A 13 -12.09 -9.70 0.72
CA GLU A 13 -10.90 -9.00 1.19
C GLU A 13 -10.39 -8.01 0.16
N VAL A 14 -10.34 -8.41 -1.11
CA VAL A 14 -9.89 -7.52 -2.16
C VAL A 14 -10.85 -6.35 -2.31
N ARG A 15 -12.15 -6.59 -2.18
CA ARG A 15 -13.11 -5.50 -2.25
C ARG A 15 -12.96 -4.50 -1.11
N ARG A 16 -12.66 -4.99 0.09
CA ARG A 16 -12.39 -4.10 1.21
C ARG A 16 -11.17 -3.25 0.97
N LEU A 17 -10.12 -3.87 0.41
CA LEU A 17 -8.91 -3.12 0.07
C LEU A 17 -9.20 -2.10 -1.02
N ASP A 18 -9.98 -2.47 -2.03
CA ASP A 18 -10.37 -1.53 -3.08
C ASP A 18 -11.13 -0.34 -2.49
N ASP A 19 -12.05 -0.58 -1.56
CA ASP A 19 -12.79 0.49 -0.91
C ASP A 19 -11.87 1.39 -0.10
N ALA A 20 -10.90 0.80 0.59
CA ALA A 20 -9.93 1.57 1.35
C ALA A 20 -9.05 2.41 0.44
N LEU A 21 -8.68 1.88 -0.72
CA LEU A 21 -7.88 2.63 -1.70
C LEU A 21 -8.66 3.82 -2.23
N ARG A 22 -9.94 3.65 -2.55
CA ARG A 22 -10.76 4.76 -3.00
C ARG A 22 -10.86 5.83 -1.94
N ALA A 23 -11.05 5.42 -0.69
CA ALA A 23 -11.12 6.37 0.41
C ALA A 23 -9.80 7.12 0.59
N ALA A 24 -8.68 6.49 0.27
CA ALA A 24 -7.38 7.14 0.37
C ALA A 24 -7.09 8.03 -0.84
N GLY A 25 -7.94 8.00 -1.86
CA GLY A 25 -7.80 8.88 -3.01
C GLY A 25 -7.21 8.23 -4.25
N LEU A 26 -7.20 6.90 -4.30
CA LEU A 26 -6.59 6.20 -5.42
C LEU A 26 -7.60 5.27 -6.08
N HIS A 27 -7.67 5.33 -7.42
CA HIS A 27 -8.49 4.38 -8.16
C HIS A 27 -7.84 3.00 -8.03
N PRO A 28 -8.58 1.99 -7.55
CA PRO A 28 -7.98 0.66 -7.29
C PRO A 28 -7.39 0.00 -8.53
N ALA A 29 -7.86 0.34 -9.72
CA ALA A 29 -7.33 -0.25 -10.94
C ALA A 29 -5.87 0.11 -11.18
N LEU A 30 -5.35 1.12 -10.48
CA LEU A 30 -3.94 1.50 -10.62
C LEU A 30 -3.00 0.54 -9.91
N ILE A 31 -3.54 -0.36 -9.09
CA ILE A 31 -2.74 -1.36 -8.41
C ILE A 31 -3.03 -2.74 -8.99
N PRO A 32 -2.01 -3.47 -9.44
CA PRO A 32 -2.21 -4.83 -9.93
C PRO A 32 -2.80 -5.74 -8.86
N ASP A 33 -3.61 -6.70 -9.25
CA ASP A 33 -4.22 -7.63 -8.32
C ASP A 33 -3.18 -8.39 -7.50
N ALA A 34 -2.06 -8.75 -8.11
CA ALA A 34 -1.00 -9.45 -7.38
C ALA A 34 -0.48 -8.62 -6.21
N VAL A 35 -0.39 -7.30 -6.39
CA VAL A 35 0.05 -6.41 -5.30
C VAL A 35 -1.00 -6.35 -4.21
N LYS A 36 -2.27 -6.31 -4.58
CA LYS A 36 -3.37 -6.30 -3.60
C LYS A 36 -3.35 -7.57 -2.75
N ILE A 37 -3.17 -8.71 -3.41
CA ILE A 37 -3.13 -9.99 -2.72
C ILE A 37 -1.92 -10.04 -1.79
N ALA A 38 -0.77 -9.55 -2.25
CA ALA A 38 0.43 -9.50 -1.43
C ALA A 38 0.23 -8.60 -0.21
N ALA A 39 -0.40 -7.44 -0.40
CA ALA A 39 -0.66 -6.53 0.71
C ALA A 39 -1.58 -7.16 1.75
N LEU A 40 -2.62 -7.88 1.31
CA LEU A 40 -3.51 -8.58 2.21
C LEU A 40 -2.77 -9.66 2.99
N LYS A 41 -1.86 -10.36 2.32
CA LYS A 41 -1.05 -11.38 2.99
C LYS A 41 -0.17 -10.75 4.06
N LEU A 42 0.42 -9.59 3.76
CA LEU A 42 1.23 -8.88 4.75
C LEU A 42 0.41 -8.49 5.98
N LEU A 43 -0.83 -8.04 5.78
CA LEU A 43 -1.72 -7.73 6.89
C LEU A 43 -1.98 -8.95 7.75
N LYS A 44 -2.25 -10.09 7.12
CA LYS A 44 -2.49 -11.33 7.85
C LYS A 44 -1.26 -11.75 8.66
N GLU A 45 -0.10 -11.63 8.06
CA GLU A 45 1.16 -11.99 8.72
C GLU A 45 1.48 -11.04 9.87
N ASP A 46 1.00 -9.81 9.79
CA ASP A 46 1.27 -8.82 10.81
C ASP A 46 0.23 -8.84 11.94
N GLY A 47 -0.62 -9.85 11.97
CA GLY A 47 -1.53 -10.05 13.08
C GLY A 47 -2.93 -9.46 12.93
N TYR A 48 -3.30 -9.02 11.74
CA TYR A 48 -4.63 -8.45 11.53
C TYR A 48 -5.70 -9.50 11.25
N GLY A 49 -5.37 -10.77 11.45
CA GLY A 49 -6.34 -11.85 11.34
C GLY A 49 -6.41 -12.45 9.95
N ALA A 50 -7.12 -13.58 9.86
CA ALA A 50 -7.24 -14.32 8.62
C ALA A 50 -8.06 -13.57 7.57
N SER A 51 -8.88 -12.63 8.00
CA SER A 51 -9.70 -11.84 7.08
C SER A 51 -9.64 -10.37 7.54
N PRO A 52 -8.61 -9.62 7.12
CA PRO A 52 -8.45 -8.24 7.56
C PRO A 52 -9.70 -7.40 7.25
N ASP A 53 -10.12 -6.63 8.24
CA ASP A 53 -11.31 -5.79 8.08
C ASP A 53 -10.96 -4.48 7.37
N LEU A 54 -11.95 -3.61 7.20
CA LEU A 54 -11.74 -2.36 6.50
C LEU A 54 -10.71 -1.48 7.20
N SER A 55 -10.69 -1.50 8.51
CA SER A 55 -9.74 -0.71 9.28
C SER A 55 -8.31 -1.15 9.00
N ALA A 56 -8.07 -2.47 8.97
CA ALA A 56 -6.75 -3.01 8.64
C ALA A 56 -6.39 -2.68 7.19
N CYS A 57 -7.34 -2.84 6.27
CA CYS A 57 -7.10 -2.53 4.87
C CYS A 57 -6.75 -1.06 4.67
N THR A 58 -7.32 -0.17 5.49
CA THR A 58 -7.02 1.26 5.41
C THR A 58 -5.54 1.52 5.69
N ILE A 59 -4.96 0.80 6.64
CA ILE A 59 -3.53 0.96 6.96
C ILE A 59 -2.68 0.69 5.71
N ALA A 60 -2.94 -0.43 5.04
CA ALA A 60 -2.19 -0.77 3.84
C ALA A 60 -2.50 0.18 2.70
N ALA A 61 -3.78 0.54 2.53
CA ALA A 61 -4.20 1.41 1.44
C ALA A 61 -3.56 2.78 1.53
N GLU A 62 -3.46 3.33 2.72
CA GLU A 62 -2.84 4.64 2.90
C GLU A 62 -1.39 4.64 2.49
N MET A 63 -0.63 3.64 2.94
CA MET A 63 0.79 3.60 2.60
C MET A 63 1.01 3.35 1.11
N LEU A 64 0.24 2.43 0.52
CA LEU A 64 0.35 2.17 -0.91
C LEU A 64 -0.02 3.41 -1.73
N THR A 65 -1.10 4.09 -1.34
CA THR A 65 -1.53 5.30 -2.02
C THR A 65 -0.49 6.41 -1.91
N TYR A 66 0.09 6.57 -0.72
CA TYR A 66 1.14 7.56 -0.52
C TYR A 66 2.36 7.25 -1.41
N CYS A 67 2.73 5.98 -1.51
CA CYS A 67 3.85 5.58 -2.37
C CYS A 67 3.56 5.90 -3.85
N ILE A 68 2.33 5.69 -4.28
CA ILE A 68 1.97 5.90 -5.68
C ILE A 68 1.79 7.37 -6.02
N LEU A 69 1.09 8.13 -5.19
CA LEU A 69 0.83 9.53 -5.46
C LEU A 69 1.98 10.44 -5.08
N GLY A 70 2.81 10.02 -4.15
CA GLY A 70 3.88 10.85 -3.61
C GLY A 70 3.33 11.84 -2.60
N ASP A 71 4.23 12.58 -1.97
CA ASP A 71 3.87 13.50 -0.91
C ASP A 71 2.92 14.60 -1.40
N LEU A 72 3.21 15.19 -2.54
CA LEU A 72 2.37 16.27 -3.07
C LEU A 72 1.02 15.74 -3.51
N GLY A 73 0.99 14.64 -4.25
CA GLY A 73 -0.26 14.07 -4.74
C GLY A 73 -1.16 13.61 -3.60
N PHE A 74 -0.58 12.96 -2.62
CA PHE A 74 -1.36 12.51 -1.47
C PHE A 74 -1.90 13.70 -0.69
N GLY A 75 -1.09 14.76 -0.54
CA GLY A 75 -1.52 15.96 0.13
C GLY A 75 -2.66 16.67 -0.59
N GLU A 76 -2.66 16.62 -1.92
CA GLU A 76 -3.75 17.21 -2.70
C GLU A 76 -5.05 16.45 -2.48
N GLU A 77 -4.98 15.14 -2.33
CA GLU A 77 -6.17 14.33 -2.13
C GLU A 77 -6.66 14.32 -0.68
N GLN A 78 -5.75 14.27 0.27
CA GLN A 78 -6.10 14.03 1.66
C GLN A 78 -5.76 15.20 2.60
N GLY A 79 -5.04 16.20 2.12
CA GLY A 79 -4.62 17.34 2.94
C GLY A 79 -3.19 17.20 3.43
N ARG A 80 -2.58 18.34 3.76
CA ARG A 80 -1.18 18.35 4.17
C ARG A 80 -0.94 17.63 5.49
N GLY A 81 -1.89 17.68 6.41
CA GLY A 81 -1.76 16.98 7.67
C GLY A 81 -1.67 15.48 7.49
N ALA A 82 -2.53 14.94 6.59
CA ALA A 82 -2.52 13.52 6.30
C ALA A 82 -1.22 13.13 5.59
N ALA A 83 -0.73 13.97 4.67
CA ALA A 83 0.52 13.69 3.99
C ALA A 83 1.69 13.66 4.96
N ARG A 84 1.72 14.58 5.93
CA ARG A 84 2.77 14.58 6.93
C ARG A 84 2.73 13.32 7.80
N ALA A 85 1.54 12.84 8.11
CA ALA A 85 1.40 11.61 8.89
C ALA A 85 1.97 10.42 8.12
N LEU A 86 1.72 10.35 6.82
CA LEU A 86 2.26 9.28 6.00
C LEU A 86 3.77 9.43 5.79
N GLU A 87 4.25 10.64 5.64
CA GLU A 87 5.68 10.90 5.58
C GLU A 87 6.38 10.38 6.83
N ALA A 88 5.80 10.66 8.00
CA ALA A 88 6.36 10.19 9.26
C ALA A 88 6.33 8.66 9.35
N ARG A 89 5.24 8.04 8.88
CA ARG A 89 5.15 6.56 8.84
C ARG A 89 6.24 5.97 7.95
N LEU A 90 6.45 6.58 6.78
CA LEU A 90 7.45 6.09 5.84
C LEU A 90 8.84 6.23 6.44
N GLU A 91 9.15 7.38 7.04
CA GLU A 91 10.48 7.59 7.64
C GLU A 91 10.72 6.65 8.81
N ALA A 92 9.69 6.40 9.63
CA ALA A 92 9.80 5.46 10.72
C ALA A 92 10.04 4.04 10.19
N ALA A 93 9.38 3.68 9.09
CA ALA A 93 9.56 2.37 8.49
C ALA A 93 10.97 2.18 7.97
N LEU A 94 11.52 3.19 7.32
CA LEU A 94 12.88 3.11 6.81
C LEU A 94 13.89 3.00 7.95
N ALA A 95 13.65 3.70 9.05
CA ALA A 95 14.54 3.64 10.20
C ALA A 95 14.48 2.27 10.90
N ALA A 96 13.27 1.70 11.00
CA ALA A 96 13.09 0.42 11.66
C ALA A 96 13.60 -0.75 10.82
N GLY A 97 13.41 -0.65 9.52
CA GLY A 97 13.87 -1.67 8.59
C GLY A 97 12.99 -2.91 8.47
N ASP A 98 12.17 -3.21 9.46
CA ASP A 98 11.29 -4.38 9.41
C ASP A 98 10.01 -4.08 10.15
N SER A 99 8.98 -3.75 9.40
CA SER A 99 7.65 -3.46 9.93
C SER A 99 6.67 -3.68 8.80
N LEU A 100 5.38 -3.64 9.11
CA LEU A 100 4.35 -3.73 8.08
C LEU A 100 4.55 -2.62 7.05
N ASP A 101 4.73 -1.38 7.50
CA ASP A 101 4.93 -0.26 6.58
C ASP A 101 6.18 -0.46 5.72
N ALA A 102 7.28 -0.95 6.30
CA ALA A 102 8.48 -1.21 5.52
C ALA A 102 8.22 -2.24 4.43
N ARG A 103 7.47 -3.28 4.73
CA ARG A 103 7.14 -4.32 3.76
C ARG A 103 6.20 -3.80 2.67
N LEU A 104 5.27 -2.92 3.03
CA LEU A 104 4.38 -2.31 2.04
C LEU A 104 5.15 -1.39 1.09
N ILE A 105 6.09 -0.63 1.61
CA ILE A 105 6.94 0.22 0.79
C ILE A 105 7.77 -0.63 -0.15
N LEU A 106 8.35 -1.71 0.35
CA LEU A 106 9.15 -2.61 -0.46
C LEU A 106 8.31 -3.28 -1.53
N LEU A 107 7.06 -3.64 -1.21
CA LEU A 107 6.13 -4.20 -2.18
C LEU A 107 5.88 -3.20 -3.31
N ALA A 108 5.62 -1.94 -2.98
CA ALA A 108 5.39 -0.91 -4.00
C ALA A 108 6.65 -0.69 -4.86
N LEU A 109 7.81 -0.74 -4.23
CA LEU A 109 9.07 -0.56 -4.92
C LEU A 109 9.32 -1.71 -5.90
N HIS A 110 9.16 -2.96 -5.45
CA HIS A 110 9.35 -4.12 -6.31
C HIS A 110 8.35 -4.16 -7.46
N ALA A 111 7.14 -3.71 -7.22
CA ALA A 111 6.10 -3.68 -8.26
C ALA A 111 6.29 -2.53 -9.23
N GLY A 112 7.21 -1.61 -8.95
CA GLY A 112 7.48 -0.49 -9.83
C GLY A 112 6.39 0.55 -9.85
N ILE A 113 5.59 0.64 -8.78
CA ILE A 113 4.48 1.58 -8.73
C ILE A 113 4.73 2.76 -7.79
N ILE A 114 5.92 2.82 -7.19
CA ILE A 114 6.25 3.91 -6.29
C ILE A 114 6.72 5.14 -7.08
N GLN A 115 6.37 6.32 -6.59
CA GLN A 115 6.76 7.58 -7.20
C GLN A 115 8.28 7.73 -7.22
N GLY A 116 8.81 8.14 -8.39
CA GLY A 116 10.24 8.35 -8.53
C GLY A 116 10.80 9.37 -7.56
N ALA A 117 10.01 10.39 -7.24
CA ALA A 117 10.45 11.41 -6.28
C ALA A 117 10.73 10.83 -4.90
N LEU A 118 9.95 9.83 -4.48
CA LEU A 118 10.19 9.18 -3.20
C LEU A 118 11.44 8.29 -3.28
N VAL A 119 11.61 7.60 -4.39
CA VAL A 119 12.79 6.78 -4.60
C VAL A 119 14.05 7.62 -4.49
N ASP A 120 14.04 8.78 -5.14
CA ASP A 120 15.20 9.68 -5.13
C ASP A 120 15.44 10.29 -3.76
N ARG A 121 14.36 10.76 -3.12
CA ARG A 121 14.47 11.45 -1.85
C ARG A 121 15.03 10.55 -0.74
N TYR A 122 14.61 9.28 -0.74
CA TYR A 122 14.99 8.35 0.32
C TYR A 122 16.00 7.29 -0.14
N ASP A 123 16.49 7.43 -1.37
CA ASP A 123 17.47 6.51 -1.92
C ASP A 123 17.02 5.05 -1.79
N LEU A 124 15.80 4.79 -2.24
CA LEU A 124 15.21 3.46 -2.10
C LEU A 124 15.78 2.50 -3.14
N SER A 125 15.98 1.26 -2.74
CA SER A 125 16.53 0.26 -3.62
C SER A 125 15.84 -1.08 -3.40
N ALA A 126 15.23 -1.60 -4.47
CA ALA A 126 14.58 -2.90 -4.41
C ALA A 126 15.61 -4.04 -4.31
N GLY A 127 16.78 -3.82 -4.84
CA GLY A 127 17.79 -4.86 -4.84
C GLY A 127 18.45 -5.07 -3.49
N GLY A 128 18.35 -4.09 -2.67
CA GLY A 128 18.96 -4.21 -1.38
C GLY A 128 20.45 -4.25 -1.36
N GLU A 129 21.08 -3.98 -2.44
CA GLU A 129 22.36 -4.01 -2.51
C GLU A 129 22.84 -2.89 -2.55
N SER A 130 23.20 -2.53 -2.27
CA SER A 130 23.73 -1.53 -2.22
C SER A 130 24.58 -1.15 -2.39
#